data_307e3253b2c7739aea79fee973a0051d
#
_entry.id   307e3253b2c7739aea79fee973a0051d
#
_cell.length_a   1.000
_cell.length_b   1.000
_cell.length_c   1.000
_cell.angle_alpha   90.00
_cell.angle_beta   90.00
_cell.angle_gamma   90.00
#
_symmetry.space_group_name_H-M   'P 1'
#
loop_
_entity.id
_entity.type
_entity.pdbx_description
1 polymer ?
#
loop_
_entity_poly.entity_id
_entity_poly.type
_entity_poly.pdbx_seq_one_letter_code
_entity_poly.pdbx_strand_id
1 'polypeptide(L)'
;MNNVISFLDGFTVALVIVLWGYTILNFKKLPEIIPIHFDLEGKPDNYGAKYFIFLLPIIGSLIYFFLSFKIKEINNYPVEITQENKEIQFFIGMMAVKSIIAYVLFIFFTFQKRIVEIAVHQKDKKIPVVNLIGGLFGIIGFFIILANIYK
;
A
#
# COMPACT_ATOMS: atom_id res chain seq x y z
N MET A 1 -4.93 19.40 12.50
CA MET A 1 -5.11 17.95 12.38
C MET A 1 -5.88 17.55 11.12
N ASN A 2 -7.05 18.09 10.85
CA ASN A 2 -7.88 17.71 9.69
C ASN A 2 -7.18 17.88 8.33
N ASN A 3 -6.40 18.94 8.11
CA ASN A 3 -5.72 19.18 6.82
C ASN A 3 -4.71 18.09 6.47
N VAL A 4 -4.00 17.53 7.46
CA VAL A 4 -3.02 16.46 7.22
C VAL A 4 -3.72 15.16 6.85
N ILE A 5 -4.82 14.84 7.54
CA ILE A 5 -5.66 13.67 7.23
C ILE A 5 -6.21 13.79 5.81
N SER A 6 -6.79 14.95 5.44
CA SER A 6 -7.31 15.18 4.09
C SER A 6 -6.24 15.12 3.01
N PHE A 7 -5.03 15.58 3.30
CA PHE A 7 -3.89 15.45 2.39
C PHE A 7 -3.54 13.98 2.13
N LEU A 8 -3.46 13.16 3.19
CA LEU A 8 -3.20 11.71 3.04
C LEU A 8 -4.33 11.00 2.26
N ASP A 9 -5.58 11.39 2.47
CA ASP A 9 -6.71 10.85 1.69
C ASP A 9 -6.56 11.18 0.21
N GLY A 10 -6.30 12.45 -0.12
CA GLY A 10 -6.07 12.87 -1.50
C GLY A 10 -4.87 12.16 -2.14
N PHE A 11 -3.77 12.01 -1.39
CA PHE A 11 -2.59 11.28 -1.86
C PHE A 11 -2.90 9.79 -2.12
N THR A 12 -3.66 9.15 -1.23
CA THR A 12 -4.03 7.74 -1.37
C THR A 12 -4.96 7.53 -2.58
N VAL A 13 -5.94 8.44 -2.79
CA VAL A 13 -6.78 8.43 -4.00
C VAL A 13 -5.93 8.56 -5.26
N ALA A 14 -4.97 9.49 -5.26
CA ALA A 14 -4.05 9.66 -6.39
C ALA A 14 -3.26 8.37 -6.69
N LEU A 15 -2.80 7.65 -5.66
CA LEU A 15 -2.12 6.37 -5.84
C LEU A 15 -3.03 5.32 -6.49
N VAL A 16 -4.30 5.22 -6.08
CA VAL A 16 -5.28 4.32 -6.71
C VAL A 16 -5.47 4.68 -8.19
N ILE A 17 -5.65 5.97 -8.50
CA ILE A 17 -5.81 6.44 -9.88
C ILE A 17 -4.55 6.12 -10.71
N VAL A 18 -3.36 6.37 -10.17
CA VAL A 18 -2.08 6.07 -10.85
C VAL A 18 -1.95 4.57 -11.10
N LEU A 19 -2.30 3.72 -10.12
CA LEU A 19 -2.23 2.27 -10.24
C LEU A 19 -3.14 1.75 -11.36
N TRP A 20 -4.39 2.22 -11.42
CA TRP A 20 -5.33 1.88 -12.49
C TRP A 20 -4.87 2.44 -13.84
N GLY A 21 -4.50 3.71 -13.90
CA GLY A 21 -4.04 4.36 -15.12
C GLY A 21 -2.84 3.64 -15.71
N TYR A 22 -1.84 3.31 -14.88
CA TYR A 22 -0.66 2.57 -15.31
C TYR A 22 -1.01 1.18 -15.85
N THR A 23 -1.92 0.48 -15.18
CA THR A 23 -2.40 -0.84 -15.61
C THR A 23 -3.08 -0.79 -16.98
N ILE A 24 -4.07 0.10 -17.14
CA ILE A 24 -4.86 0.23 -18.36
C ILE A 24 -3.98 0.63 -19.54
N LEU A 25 -3.09 1.62 -19.35
CA LEU A 25 -2.19 2.12 -20.41
C LEU A 25 -1.20 1.06 -20.91
N ASN A 26 -0.81 0.11 -20.05
CA ASN A 26 0.14 -0.92 -20.42
C ASN A 26 -0.50 -2.26 -20.80
N PHE A 27 -1.78 -2.49 -20.49
CA PHE A 27 -2.45 -3.78 -20.71
C PHE A 27 -2.35 -4.30 -22.16
N LYS A 28 -2.51 -3.41 -23.14
CA LYS A 28 -2.42 -3.78 -24.57
C LYS A 28 -1.01 -4.18 -25.03
N LYS A 29 0.01 -3.78 -24.28
CA LYS A 29 1.42 -4.08 -24.58
C LYS A 29 1.88 -5.40 -23.96
N LEU A 30 1.10 -5.96 -23.02
CA LEU A 30 1.45 -7.19 -22.31
C LEU A 30 1.31 -8.41 -23.24
N PRO A 31 2.25 -9.37 -23.19
CA PRO A 31 2.08 -10.69 -23.77
C PRO A 31 0.96 -11.46 -23.06
N GLU A 32 0.49 -12.57 -23.64
CA GLU A 32 -0.60 -13.37 -23.07
C GLU A 32 -0.24 -13.97 -21.69
N ILE A 33 1.05 -14.22 -21.44
CA ILE A 33 1.58 -14.77 -20.20
C ILE A 33 2.51 -13.74 -19.54
N ILE A 34 2.27 -13.43 -18.28
CA ILE A 34 3.02 -12.47 -17.47
C ILE A 34 3.45 -13.08 -16.13
N PRO A 35 4.48 -12.55 -15.44
CA PRO A 35 4.75 -12.90 -14.06
C PRO A 35 3.55 -12.57 -13.15
N ILE A 36 3.16 -13.54 -12.29
CA ILE A 36 2.06 -13.36 -11.33
C ILE A 36 2.47 -13.59 -9.88
N HIS A 37 3.66 -14.14 -9.65
CA HIS A 37 4.25 -14.35 -8.34
C HIS A 37 5.75 -14.09 -8.38
N PHE A 38 6.31 -13.68 -7.22
CA PHE A 38 7.72 -13.38 -7.04
C PHE A 38 8.21 -13.98 -5.74
N ASP A 39 9.41 -14.54 -5.75
CA ASP A 39 10.10 -15.03 -4.56
C ASP A 39 10.58 -13.88 -3.65
N LEU A 40 11.17 -14.23 -2.50
CA LEU A 40 11.71 -13.24 -1.55
C LEU A 40 12.92 -12.47 -2.12
N GLU A 41 13.59 -13.01 -3.15
CA GLU A 41 14.65 -12.31 -3.88
C GLU A 41 14.08 -11.33 -4.91
N GLY A 42 12.77 -11.34 -5.13
CA GLY A 42 12.07 -10.51 -6.10
C GLY A 42 12.20 -10.99 -7.53
N LYS A 43 12.50 -12.27 -7.75
CA LYS A 43 12.50 -12.91 -9.05
C LYS A 43 11.14 -13.54 -9.33
N PRO A 44 10.65 -13.48 -10.58
CA PRO A 44 9.44 -14.21 -10.95
C PRO A 44 9.64 -15.72 -10.78
N ASP A 45 8.73 -16.38 -10.09
CA ASP A 45 8.73 -17.83 -9.90
C ASP A 45 7.44 -18.51 -10.36
N ASN A 46 6.41 -17.69 -10.70
CA ASN A 46 5.19 -18.21 -11.33
C ASN A 46 4.66 -17.23 -12.39
N TYR A 47 4.01 -17.79 -13.41
CA TYR A 47 3.48 -17.06 -14.57
C TYR A 47 2.02 -17.43 -14.82
N GLY A 48 1.24 -16.49 -15.35
CA GLY A 48 -0.18 -16.69 -15.65
C GLY A 48 -0.71 -15.71 -16.69
N ALA A 49 -2.00 -15.80 -16.98
CA ALA A 49 -2.65 -14.98 -17.99
C ALA A 49 -2.53 -13.48 -17.67
N LYS A 50 -2.33 -12.64 -18.70
CA LYS A 50 -2.16 -11.18 -18.57
C LYS A 50 -3.30 -10.48 -17.81
N TYR A 51 -4.48 -11.06 -17.74
CA TYR A 51 -5.62 -10.52 -16.99
C TYR A 51 -5.36 -10.44 -15.48
N PHE A 52 -4.42 -11.24 -14.94
CA PHE A 52 -4.01 -11.12 -13.54
C PHE A 52 -3.38 -9.78 -13.20
N ILE A 53 -2.97 -8.98 -14.21
CA ILE A 53 -2.47 -7.62 -14.00
C ILE A 53 -3.49 -6.71 -13.29
N PHE A 54 -4.78 -6.98 -13.40
CA PHE A 54 -5.84 -6.23 -12.73
C PHE A 54 -6.02 -6.59 -11.26
N LEU A 55 -5.41 -7.67 -10.77
CA LEU A 55 -5.58 -8.14 -9.39
C LEU A 55 -5.14 -7.09 -8.37
N LEU A 56 -3.95 -6.50 -8.55
CA LEU A 56 -3.42 -5.50 -7.62
C LEU A 56 -4.25 -4.20 -7.59
N PRO A 57 -4.67 -3.60 -8.72
CA PRO A 57 -5.60 -2.48 -8.71
C PRO A 57 -6.94 -2.78 -8.04
N ILE A 58 -7.51 -3.96 -8.26
CA ILE A 58 -8.77 -4.38 -7.63
C ILE A 58 -8.59 -4.49 -6.12
N ILE A 59 -7.58 -5.26 -5.65
CA ILE A 59 -7.31 -5.41 -4.21
C ILE A 59 -6.98 -4.06 -3.58
N GLY A 60 -6.16 -3.23 -4.22
CA GLY A 60 -5.81 -1.90 -3.74
C GLY A 60 -7.04 -0.99 -3.58
N SER A 61 -7.97 -1.03 -4.54
CA SER A 61 -9.23 -0.30 -4.46
C SER A 61 -10.12 -0.80 -3.33
N LEU A 62 -10.20 -2.11 -3.11
CA LEU A 62 -10.96 -2.70 -2.02
C LEU A 62 -10.36 -2.32 -0.66
N ILE A 63 -9.04 -2.42 -0.49
CA ILE A 63 -8.34 -1.99 0.74
C ILE A 63 -8.63 -0.52 1.01
N TYR A 64 -8.46 0.36 0.02
CA TYR A 64 -8.75 1.78 0.15
C TYR A 64 -10.21 2.00 0.57
N PHE A 65 -11.17 1.42 -0.15
CA PHE A 65 -12.59 1.59 0.11
C PHE A 65 -12.98 1.12 1.51
N PHE A 66 -12.65 -0.13 1.87
CA PHE A 66 -13.06 -0.69 3.16
C PHE A 66 -12.39 0.00 4.34
N LEU A 67 -11.11 0.29 4.26
CA LEU A 67 -10.40 0.90 5.39
C LEU A 67 -10.69 2.40 5.51
N SER A 68 -10.83 3.14 4.40
CA SER A 68 -11.15 4.57 4.47
C SER A 68 -12.56 4.87 4.99
N PHE A 69 -13.53 3.99 4.71
CA PHE A 69 -14.92 4.20 5.15
C PHE A 69 -15.22 3.59 6.51
N LYS A 70 -14.56 2.50 6.91
CA LYS A 70 -14.85 1.82 8.19
C LYS A 70 -14.05 2.35 9.39
N ILE A 71 -12.94 3.04 9.17
CA ILE A 71 -12.15 3.57 10.28
C ILE A 71 -12.73 4.91 10.75
N LYS A 72 -13.91 4.86 11.31
CA LYS A 72 -14.46 5.98 12.10
C LYS A 72 -14.18 5.82 13.60
N GLU A 73 -13.88 4.61 14.05
CA GLU A 73 -13.60 4.27 15.43
C GLU A 73 -12.39 3.33 15.50
N ILE A 74 -11.32 3.78 16.10
CA ILE A 74 -10.18 2.94 16.46
C ILE A 74 -10.44 2.50 17.90
N ASN A 75 -10.61 1.19 18.11
CA ASN A 75 -10.91 0.64 19.44
C ASN A 75 -9.71 -0.03 20.09
N ASN A 76 -8.63 -0.29 19.33
CA ASN A 76 -7.41 -0.91 19.84
C ASN A 76 -6.24 0.06 19.71
N TYR A 77 -5.78 0.55 20.85
CA TYR A 77 -4.61 1.41 20.95
C TYR A 77 -3.45 0.66 21.61
N PRO A 78 -2.21 0.96 21.23
CA PRO A 78 -1.03 0.35 21.88
C PRO A 78 -0.74 0.89 23.29
N VAL A 79 -1.52 1.87 23.75
CA VAL A 79 -1.40 2.53 25.05
C VAL A 79 -2.77 2.67 25.71
N GLU A 80 -2.81 2.86 27.03
CA GLU A 80 -4.04 3.16 27.76
C GLU A 80 -4.59 4.52 27.34
N ILE A 81 -5.90 4.60 27.08
CA ILE A 81 -6.58 5.82 26.66
C ILE A 81 -7.17 6.51 27.89
N THR A 82 -6.72 7.74 28.12
CA THR A 82 -7.21 8.65 29.16
C THR A 82 -7.99 9.79 28.52
N GLN A 83 -8.67 10.61 29.32
CA GLN A 83 -9.35 11.82 28.85
C GLN A 83 -8.37 12.84 28.25
N GLU A 84 -7.13 12.86 28.76
CA GLU A 84 -6.10 13.82 28.38
C GLU A 84 -5.44 13.43 27.02
N ASN A 85 -5.23 12.12 26.75
CA ASN A 85 -4.52 11.67 25.57
C ASN A 85 -5.43 11.21 24.41
N LYS A 86 -6.75 11.11 24.63
CA LYS A 86 -7.69 10.53 23.67
C LYS A 86 -7.63 11.15 22.28
N GLU A 87 -7.61 12.46 22.18
CA GLU A 87 -7.62 13.16 20.90
C GLU A 87 -6.31 12.92 20.10
N ILE A 88 -5.17 12.99 20.79
CA ILE A 88 -3.87 12.79 20.14
C ILE A 88 -3.68 11.34 19.75
N GLN A 89 -4.12 10.38 20.56
CA GLN A 89 -4.05 8.96 20.26
C GLN A 89 -4.95 8.59 19.06
N PHE A 90 -6.15 9.15 19.00
CA PHE A 90 -7.02 8.99 17.84
C PHE A 90 -6.36 9.55 16.57
N PHE A 91 -5.75 10.73 16.63
CA PHE A 91 -5.04 11.33 15.50
C PHE A 91 -3.85 10.45 15.06
N ILE A 92 -3.02 9.98 15.98
CA ILE A 92 -1.89 9.09 15.70
C ILE A 92 -2.38 7.79 15.03
N GLY A 93 -3.44 7.18 15.55
CA GLY A 93 -4.03 5.99 14.99
C GLY A 93 -4.55 6.19 13.56
N MET A 94 -5.26 7.31 13.31
CA MET A 94 -5.72 7.66 11.97
C MET A 94 -4.56 7.87 10.99
N MET A 95 -3.51 8.57 11.43
CA MET A 95 -2.30 8.78 10.63
C MET A 95 -1.60 7.44 10.32
N ALA A 96 -1.49 6.54 11.30
CA ALA A 96 -0.91 5.23 11.13
C ALA A 96 -1.62 4.43 10.03
N VAL A 97 -2.94 4.29 10.16
CA VAL A 97 -3.72 3.52 9.19
C VAL A 97 -3.65 4.11 7.79
N LYS A 98 -3.80 5.44 7.64
CA LYS A 98 -3.72 6.08 6.32
C LYS A 98 -2.33 5.96 5.69
N SER A 99 -1.27 6.07 6.49
CA SER A 99 0.11 5.85 6.03
C SER A 99 0.35 4.41 5.58
N ILE A 100 -0.19 3.43 6.31
CA ILE A 100 -0.11 2.01 5.95
C ILE A 100 -0.84 1.76 4.62
N ILE A 101 -2.07 2.28 4.45
CA ILE A 101 -2.82 2.14 3.19
C ILE A 101 -2.03 2.72 2.01
N ALA A 102 -1.54 3.95 2.15
CA ALA A 102 -0.74 4.60 1.12
C ALA A 102 0.52 3.80 0.77
N TYR A 103 1.20 3.25 1.78
CA TYR A 103 2.39 2.44 1.57
C TYR A 103 2.08 1.10 0.90
N VAL A 104 1.00 0.43 1.26
CA VAL A 104 0.53 -0.80 0.58
C VAL A 104 0.23 -0.53 -0.90
N LEU A 105 -0.43 0.58 -1.22
CA LEU A 105 -0.68 0.98 -2.61
C LEU A 105 0.62 1.30 -3.36
N PHE A 106 1.60 1.91 -2.70
CA PHE A 106 2.94 2.11 -3.25
C PHE A 106 3.65 0.78 -3.54
N ILE A 107 3.54 -0.20 -2.63
CA ILE A 107 4.02 -1.57 -2.87
C ILE A 107 3.34 -2.16 -4.11
N PHE A 108 2.02 -2.10 -4.21
CA PHE A 108 1.27 -2.62 -5.35
C PHE A 108 1.70 -1.95 -6.66
N PHE A 109 1.88 -0.63 -6.65
CA PHE A 109 2.40 0.08 -7.82
C PHE A 109 3.82 -0.38 -8.20
N THR A 110 4.68 -0.63 -7.21
CA THR A 110 6.04 -1.14 -7.45
C THR A 110 6.00 -2.51 -8.11
N PHE A 111 5.17 -3.44 -7.61
CA PHE A 111 4.97 -4.75 -8.23
C PHE A 111 4.40 -4.62 -9.64
N GLN A 112 3.36 -3.81 -9.81
CA GLN A 112 2.71 -3.57 -11.10
C GLN A 112 3.71 -3.09 -12.16
N LYS A 113 4.53 -2.10 -11.79
CA LYS A 113 5.59 -1.58 -12.64
C LYS A 113 6.60 -2.66 -13.03
N ARG A 114 7.00 -3.50 -12.07
CA ARG A 114 7.95 -4.59 -12.34
C ARG A 114 7.37 -5.67 -13.23
N ILE A 115 6.12 -6.07 -13.01
CA ILE A 115 5.44 -7.02 -13.90
C ILE A 115 5.48 -6.52 -15.35
N VAL A 116 5.12 -5.26 -15.58
CA VAL A 116 5.16 -4.66 -16.92
C VAL A 116 6.59 -4.58 -17.48
N GLU A 117 7.56 -4.13 -16.68
CA GLU A 117 8.97 -4.02 -17.11
C GLU A 117 9.55 -5.39 -17.53
N ILE A 118 9.24 -6.44 -16.78
CA ILE A 118 9.69 -7.81 -17.10
C ILE A 118 8.95 -8.34 -18.33
N ALA A 119 7.62 -8.21 -18.35
CA ALA A 119 6.80 -8.79 -19.40
C ALA A 119 6.99 -8.12 -20.78
N VAL A 120 7.18 -6.79 -20.80
CA VAL A 120 7.27 -6.01 -22.06
C VAL A 120 8.71 -5.77 -22.47
N HIS A 121 9.59 -5.47 -21.51
CA HIS A 121 10.95 -5.01 -21.80
C HIS A 121 12.03 -6.06 -21.51
N GLN A 122 11.63 -7.25 -21.03
CA GLN A 122 12.56 -8.36 -20.66
C GLN A 122 13.70 -7.90 -19.73
N LYS A 123 13.41 -6.91 -18.86
CA LYS A 123 14.38 -6.39 -17.91
C LYS A 123 14.50 -7.35 -16.73
N ASP A 124 15.66 -7.92 -16.56
CA ASP A 124 16.02 -8.73 -15.39
C ASP A 124 16.25 -7.82 -14.16
N LYS A 125 15.17 -7.26 -13.63
CA LYS A 125 15.20 -6.41 -12.43
C LYS A 125 14.40 -7.05 -11.31
N LYS A 126 15.09 -7.29 -10.21
CA LYS A 126 14.49 -7.84 -8.98
C LYS A 126 13.57 -6.80 -8.30
N ILE A 127 12.52 -7.27 -7.66
CA ILE A 127 11.73 -6.45 -6.72
C ILE A 127 12.45 -6.45 -5.37
N PRO A 128 12.65 -5.31 -4.70
CA PRO A 128 13.25 -5.27 -3.37
C PRO A 128 12.23 -5.68 -2.29
N VAL A 129 11.73 -6.92 -2.34
CA VAL A 129 10.65 -7.44 -1.48
C VAL A 129 10.96 -7.24 0.00
N VAL A 130 12.17 -7.63 0.43
CA VAL A 130 12.59 -7.51 1.83
C VAL A 130 12.57 -6.05 2.30
N ASN A 131 13.05 -5.11 1.46
CA ASN A 131 13.05 -3.69 1.81
C ASN A 131 11.62 -3.12 1.88
N LEU A 132 10.73 -3.57 0.99
CA LEU A 132 9.32 -3.16 1.01
C LEU A 132 8.60 -3.66 2.27
N ILE A 133 8.84 -4.90 2.66
CA ILE A 133 8.32 -5.46 3.92
C ILE A 133 8.93 -4.72 5.12
N GLY A 134 10.24 -4.50 5.13
CA GLY A 134 10.93 -3.74 6.17
C GLY A 134 10.39 -2.32 6.34
N GLY A 135 10.09 -1.64 5.24
CA GLY A 135 9.47 -0.32 5.26
C GLY A 135 8.08 -0.32 5.91
N LEU A 136 7.26 -1.36 5.68
CA LEU A 136 5.96 -1.50 6.32
C LEU A 136 6.10 -1.65 7.85
N PHE A 137 7.01 -2.52 8.30
CA PHE A 137 7.30 -2.66 9.74
C PHE A 137 7.89 -1.39 10.34
N GLY A 138 8.71 -0.64 9.58
CA GLY A 138 9.23 0.66 9.99
C GLY A 138 8.12 1.68 10.25
N ILE A 139 7.12 1.77 9.37
CA ILE A 139 5.95 2.64 9.55
C ILE A 139 5.17 2.24 10.80
N ILE A 140 4.87 0.95 10.99
CA ILE A 140 4.15 0.44 12.16
C ILE A 140 4.92 0.77 13.43
N GLY A 141 6.22 0.46 13.49
CA GLY A 141 7.08 0.74 14.62
C GLY A 141 7.15 2.23 14.97
N PHE A 142 7.27 3.10 13.97
CA PHE A 142 7.25 4.54 14.14
C PHE A 142 5.98 5.02 14.86
N PHE A 143 4.79 4.58 14.43
CA PHE A 143 3.55 5.00 15.05
C PHE A 143 3.32 4.40 16.44
N ILE A 144 3.83 3.19 16.71
CA ILE A 144 3.83 2.61 18.05
C ILE A 144 4.69 3.46 19.00
N ILE A 145 5.90 3.84 18.56
CA ILE A 145 6.79 4.71 19.35
C ILE A 145 6.12 6.06 19.60
N LEU A 146 5.53 6.65 18.55
CA LEU A 146 4.85 7.94 18.67
C LEU A 146 3.68 7.89 19.66
N ALA A 147 2.85 6.84 19.62
CA ALA A 147 1.77 6.63 20.57
C ALA A 147 2.28 6.52 22.02
N ASN A 148 3.44 5.88 22.24
CA ASN A 148 4.06 5.78 23.57
C ASN A 148 4.66 7.10 24.07
N ILE A 149 5.13 7.98 23.19
CA ILE A 149 5.63 9.31 23.57
C ILE A 149 4.49 10.20 24.07
N TYR A 150 3.31 10.06 23.48
CA TYR A 150 2.12 10.87 23.80
C TYR A 150 1.07 10.13 24.64
N LYS A 151 1.52 9.14 25.46
CA LYS A 151 0.63 8.37 26.36
C LYS A 151 0.22 9.16 27.59
#